data_670b24a63e527c3985d58f255825b29a
#
_entry.id   670b24a63e527c3985d58f255825b29a
#
_cell.length_a   1.000
_cell.length_b   1.000
_cell.length_c   1.000
_cell.angle_alpha   90.00
_cell.angle_beta   90.00
_cell.angle_gamma   90.00
#
_symmetry.space_group_name_H-M   'P 1'
#
loop_
_entity.id
_entity.type
_entity.pdbx_description
1 polymer ?
#
loop_
_entity_poly.entity_id
_entity_poly.type
_entity_poly.pdbx_seq_one_letter_code
_entity_poly.pdbx_strand_id
1 'polypeptide(L)'
;GDTPLRRHVNGQRAFYEWTRGAGGAGEFRLPIIEATFAWLDEHWPDDEGPTVVSWGDGRIGNMIYRDFEPVAALDWEMASLGPRELDIAWMVFIHRFFQDLAEQYGLPGMPGYLRRDDVAATYESMSGHTARNLDWYLMYAALRHGIVMTRTAQRSVHFGEREMPDDPDELVMHRATIERMLAGTYW
;
A
#
# COMPACT_ATOMS: atom_id res chain seq x y z
N GLY A 1 -7.37 -23.11 5.69
CA GLY A 1 -7.89 -22.29 6.79
C GLY A 1 -7.47 -20.85 6.61
N ASP A 2 -8.17 -19.92 7.21
CA ASP A 2 -7.85 -18.50 7.08
C ASP A 2 -6.65 -18.14 7.94
N THR A 3 -5.50 -17.94 7.30
CA THR A 3 -4.32 -17.36 7.94
C THR A 3 -4.55 -15.88 8.27
N PRO A 4 -3.76 -15.26 9.18
CA PRO A 4 -3.83 -13.83 9.43
C PRO A 4 -3.64 -12.98 8.16
N LEU A 5 -2.70 -13.35 7.28
CA LEU A 5 -2.52 -12.66 6.00
C LEU A 5 -3.76 -12.80 5.10
N ARG A 6 -4.33 -14.00 5.00
CA ARG A 6 -5.55 -14.22 4.19
C ARG A 6 -6.73 -13.40 4.73
N ARG A 7 -6.92 -13.34 6.04
CA ARG A 7 -7.94 -12.48 6.65
C ARG A 7 -7.70 -11.00 6.37
N HIS A 8 -6.44 -10.57 6.41
CA HIS A 8 -6.07 -9.19 6.12
C HIS A 8 -6.41 -8.82 4.66
N VAL A 9 -6.06 -9.67 3.69
CA VAL A 9 -6.37 -9.46 2.26
C VAL A 9 -7.89 -9.51 2.01
N ASN A 10 -8.60 -10.46 2.63
CA ASN A 10 -10.06 -10.53 2.53
C ASN A 10 -10.75 -9.29 3.11
N GLY A 11 -10.21 -8.71 4.19
CA GLY A 11 -10.67 -7.44 4.74
C GLY A 11 -10.52 -6.29 3.73
N GLN A 12 -9.39 -6.22 3.02
CA GLN A 12 -9.19 -5.22 1.95
C GLN A 12 -10.14 -5.45 0.76
N ARG A 13 -10.43 -6.69 0.43
CA ARG A 13 -11.41 -7.02 -0.62
C ARG A 13 -12.82 -6.57 -0.21
N ALA A 14 -13.22 -6.83 1.03
CA ALA A 14 -14.50 -6.36 1.55
C ALA A 14 -14.57 -4.82 1.61
N PHE A 15 -13.47 -4.14 1.94
CA PHE A 15 -13.38 -2.69 1.93
C PHE A 15 -13.48 -2.13 0.49
N TYR A 16 -12.85 -2.78 -0.48
CA TYR A 16 -13.00 -2.40 -1.90
C TYR A 16 -14.46 -2.55 -2.36
N GLU A 17 -15.11 -3.68 -2.07
CA GLU A 17 -16.52 -3.90 -2.43
C GLU A 17 -17.43 -2.84 -1.80
N TRP A 18 -17.21 -2.51 -0.54
CA TRP A 18 -17.93 -1.42 0.12
C TRP A 18 -17.65 -0.07 -0.55
N THR A 19 -16.38 0.22 -0.88
CA THR A 19 -15.98 1.47 -1.52
C THR A 19 -16.68 1.65 -2.86
N ARG A 20 -16.79 0.61 -3.69
CA ARG A 20 -17.48 0.67 -4.99
C ARG A 20 -18.94 1.14 -4.88
N GLY A 21 -19.64 0.75 -3.83
CA GLY A 21 -21.07 1.04 -3.64
C GLY A 21 -21.37 2.31 -2.81
N ALA A 22 -20.41 2.82 -2.03
CA ALA A 22 -20.68 3.77 -0.95
C ALA A 22 -20.79 5.24 -1.38
N GLY A 23 -20.46 5.60 -2.62
CA GLY A 23 -20.24 6.99 -3.00
C GLY A 23 -21.46 7.76 -3.56
N GLY A 24 -22.60 7.11 -3.78
CA GLY A 24 -23.73 7.74 -4.49
C GLY A 24 -23.48 8.04 -5.97
N ALA A 25 -22.28 7.77 -6.47
CA ALA A 25 -21.87 7.93 -7.86
C ALA A 25 -22.27 6.73 -8.76
N GLY A 26 -23.06 5.79 -8.22
CA GLY A 26 -23.34 4.51 -8.86
C GLY A 26 -22.29 3.44 -8.53
N GLU A 27 -22.62 2.19 -8.82
CA GLU A 27 -21.65 1.10 -8.69
C GLU A 27 -20.68 1.16 -9.87
N PHE A 28 -19.37 1.15 -9.59
CA PHE A 28 -18.32 1.12 -10.60
C PHE A 28 -17.27 0.06 -10.24
N ARG A 29 -16.51 -0.36 -11.23
CA ARG A 29 -15.42 -1.31 -11.08
C ARG A 29 -14.09 -0.62 -11.41
N LEU A 30 -13.02 -1.11 -10.78
CA LEU A 30 -11.65 -0.67 -11.02
C LEU A 30 -10.86 -1.86 -11.55
N PRO A 31 -10.78 -2.03 -12.89
CA PRO A 31 -10.06 -3.14 -13.50
C PRO A 31 -8.64 -3.31 -12.95
N ILE A 32 -7.93 -2.22 -12.70
CA ILE A 32 -6.56 -2.26 -12.15
C ILE A 32 -6.51 -2.86 -10.73
N ILE A 33 -7.47 -2.53 -9.88
CA ILE A 33 -7.57 -3.09 -8.51
C ILE A 33 -7.93 -4.58 -8.56
N GLU A 34 -8.87 -4.95 -9.43
CA GLU A 34 -9.30 -6.34 -9.60
C GLU A 34 -8.18 -7.22 -10.20
N ALA A 35 -7.43 -6.71 -11.19
CA ALA A 35 -6.26 -7.37 -11.74
C ALA A 35 -5.16 -7.55 -10.67
N THR A 36 -4.97 -6.55 -9.81
CA THR A 36 -4.01 -6.64 -8.71
C THR A 36 -4.42 -7.71 -7.70
N PHE A 37 -5.70 -7.82 -7.34
CA PHE A 37 -6.18 -8.92 -6.49
C PHE A 37 -5.97 -10.29 -7.13
N ALA A 38 -6.22 -10.41 -8.44
CA ALA A 38 -5.99 -11.67 -9.17
C ALA A 38 -4.51 -12.06 -9.16
N TRP A 39 -3.63 -11.10 -9.42
CA TRP A 39 -2.18 -11.32 -9.38
C TRP A 39 -1.71 -11.77 -7.97
N LEU A 40 -2.21 -11.13 -6.90
CA LEU A 40 -1.88 -11.49 -5.53
C LEU A 40 -2.36 -12.90 -5.16
N ASP A 41 -3.52 -13.32 -5.65
CA ASP A 41 -4.03 -14.69 -5.43
C ASP A 41 -3.19 -15.73 -6.19
N GLU A 42 -2.76 -15.42 -7.42
CA GLU A 42 -1.93 -16.30 -8.26
C GLU A 42 -0.51 -16.47 -7.69
N HIS A 43 0.06 -15.38 -7.10
CA HIS A 43 1.42 -15.34 -6.59
C HIS A 43 1.47 -15.40 -5.05
N TRP A 44 0.48 -16.00 -4.43
CA TRP A 44 0.41 -16.08 -2.96
C TRP A 44 1.68 -16.70 -2.36
N PRO A 45 2.29 -16.09 -1.32
CA PRO A 45 3.52 -16.61 -0.74
C PRO A 45 3.33 -18.01 -0.14
N ASP A 46 4.21 -18.95 -0.48
CA ASP A 46 4.21 -20.31 0.07
C ASP A 46 4.46 -20.31 1.58
N ASP A 47 5.27 -19.37 2.06
CA ASP A 47 5.56 -19.14 3.48
C ASP A 47 5.20 -17.69 3.83
N GLU A 48 4.13 -17.52 4.58
CA GLU A 48 3.67 -16.21 5.05
C GLU A 48 4.52 -15.68 6.23
N GLY A 49 5.36 -16.54 6.82
CA GLY A 49 6.16 -16.19 7.99
C GLY A 49 5.34 -16.08 9.29
N PRO A 50 5.99 -15.68 10.39
CA PRO A 50 5.34 -15.59 11.69
C PRO A 50 4.39 -14.39 11.78
N THR A 51 3.25 -14.62 12.42
CA THR A 51 2.28 -13.57 12.72
C THR A 51 2.77 -12.68 13.87
N VAL A 52 2.75 -11.38 13.63
CA VAL A 52 3.08 -10.35 14.60
C VAL A 52 1.99 -9.27 14.62
N VAL A 53 2.10 -8.29 15.52
CA VAL A 53 1.31 -7.06 15.42
C VAL A 53 1.93 -6.19 14.34
N SER A 54 1.18 -5.93 13.27
CA SER A 54 1.51 -4.95 12.23
C SER A 54 0.94 -3.59 12.65
N TRP A 55 1.74 -2.53 12.50
CA TRP A 55 1.31 -1.15 12.75
C TRP A 55 0.28 -0.68 11.72
N GLY A 56 0.47 -1.11 10.46
CA GLY A 56 -0.49 -0.89 9.37
C GLY A 56 -0.22 0.39 8.56
N ASP A 57 0.03 1.53 9.19
CA ASP A 57 0.49 2.77 8.55
C ASP A 57 1.88 3.20 9.05
N GLY A 58 2.80 2.25 9.01
CA GLY A 58 4.20 2.42 9.42
C GLY A 58 4.98 3.34 8.47
N ARG A 59 5.02 4.64 8.78
CA ARG A 59 5.75 5.66 8.00
C ARG A 59 6.31 6.75 8.89
N ILE A 60 7.36 7.44 8.42
CA ILE A 60 8.02 8.51 9.19
C ILE A 60 7.09 9.63 9.63
N GLY A 61 6.06 9.94 8.85
CA GLY A 61 5.07 10.97 9.20
C GLY A 61 4.20 10.62 10.39
N ASN A 62 4.15 9.35 10.79
CA ASN A 62 3.39 8.86 11.94
C ASN A 62 4.28 8.60 13.17
N MET A 63 5.47 9.20 13.21
CA MET A 63 6.39 9.12 14.33
C MET A 63 6.66 10.50 14.93
N ILE A 64 6.79 10.55 16.25
CA ILE A 64 7.31 11.73 16.95
C ILE A 64 8.80 11.53 17.19
N TYR A 65 9.59 12.56 16.88
CA TYR A 65 11.04 12.56 17.07
C TYR A 65 11.46 13.60 18.10
N ARG A 66 12.49 13.27 18.84
CA ARG A 66 13.24 14.19 19.70
C ARG A 66 14.71 14.02 19.37
N ASP A 67 15.39 15.07 18.96
CA ASP A 67 16.82 15.05 18.59
C ASP A 67 17.13 13.94 17.56
N PHE A 68 16.25 13.78 16.55
CA PHE A 68 16.28 12.73 15.51
C PHE A 68 16.05 11.29 15.99
N GLU A 69 15.75 11.08 17.28
CA GLU A 69 15.40 9.77 17.82
C GLU A 69 13.88 9.59 17.86
N PRO A 70 13.32 8.46 17.38
CA PRO A 70 11.90 8.19 17.47
C PRO A 70 11.51 7.95 18.95
N VAL A 71 10.52 8.73 19.43
CA VAL A 71 10.05 8.65 20.83
C VAL A 71 8.60 8.17 20.94
N ALA A 72 7.84 8.20 19.87
CA ALA A 72 6.49 7.64 19.83
C ALA A 72 6.07 7.27 18.39
N ALA A 73 5.30 6.20 18.27
CA ALA A 73 4.57 5.82 17.05
C ALA A 73 3.09 6.13 17.22
N LEU A 74 2.50 6.80 16.22
CA LEU A 74 1.14 7.28 16.20
C LEU A 74 0.33 6.53 15.13
N ASP A 75 -0.98 6.79 15.10
CA ASP A 75 -1.89 6.35 14.03
C ASP A 75 -1.94 4.82 13.87
N TRP A 76 -2.43 4.18 14.91
CA TRP A 76 -2.59 2.73 14.99
C TRP A 76 -3.94 2.22 14.49
N GLU A 77 -4.75 3.06 13.80
CA GLU A 77 -6.09 2.69 13.35
C GLU A 77 -6.10 1.52 12.33
N MET A 78 -4.98 1.34 11.60
CA MET A 78 -4.79 0.24 10.65
C MET A 78 -4.08 -0.98 11.27
N ALA A 79 -3.84 -0.98 12.59
CA ALA A 79 -3.13 -2.07 13.24
C ALA A 79 -3.88 -3.41 13.09
N SER A 80 -3.11 -4.46 12.84
CA SER A 80 -3.66 -5.79 12.57
C SER A 80 -2.68 -6.90 12.98
N LEU A 81 -3.11 -8.15 12.81
CA LEU A 81 -2.23 -9.31 12.92
C LEU A 81 -1.83 -9.78 11.52
N GLY A 82 -0.53 -9.95 11.29
CA GLY A 82 0.00 -10.43 10.03
C GLY A 82 1.52 -10.58 10.02
N PRO A 83 2.10 -10.91 8.88
CA PRO A 83 3.55 -10.95 8.70
C PRO A 83 4.20 -9.57 8.82
N ARG A 84 5.47 -9.55 9.22
CA ARG A 84 6.27 -8.31 9.36
C ARG A 84 6.41 -7.53 8.06
N GLU A 85 6.41 -8.24 6.96
CA GLU A 85 6.54 -7.71 5.62
C GLU A 85 5.41 -6.73 5.25
N LEU A 86 4.26 -6.80 5.92
CA LEU A 86 3.18 -5.82 5.75
C LEU A 86 3.64 -4.40 6.05
N ASP A 87 4.37 -4.19 7.15
CA ASP A 87 4.87 -2.87 7.55
C ASP A 87 6.13 -2.48 6.77
N ILE A 88 7.04 -3.43 6.53
CA ILE A 88 8.26 -3.20 5.75
C ILE A 88 7.89 -2.71 4.34
N ALA A 89 7.01 -3.44 3.67
CA ALA A 89 6.58 -3.09 2.33
C ALA A 89 5.76 -1.80 2.28
N TRP A 90 4.91 -1.57 3.29
CA TRP A 90 4.15 -0.33 3.37
C TRP A 90 5.06 0.89 3.46
N MET A 91 6.06 0.87 4.34
CA MET A 91 7.04 1.95 4.50
C MET A 91 7.77 2.25 3.19
N VAL A 92 8.28 1.21 2.51
CA VAL A 92 8.97 1.34 1.22
C VAL A 92 8.04 1.90 0.16
N PHE A 93 6.83 1.32 0.03
CA PHE A 93 5.87 1.72 -0.99
C PHE A 93 5.41 3.18 -0.82
N ILE A 94 5.04 3.60 0.38
CA ILE A 94 4.56 4.97 0.64
C ILE A 94 5.64 5.99 0.32
N HIS A 95 6.90 5.73 0.68
CA HIS A 95 7.99 6.62 0.30
C HIS A 95 8.16 6.67 -1.22
N ARG A 96 8.14 5.52 -1.89
CA ARG A 96 8.28 5.45 -3.36
C ARG A 96 7.11 6.15 -4.06
N PHE A 97 5.90 6.01 -3.57
CA PHE A 97 4.74 6.73 -4.08
C PHE A 97 4.94 8.25 -4.04
N PHE A 98 5.42 8.80 -2.92
CA PHE A 98 5.71 10.23 -2.81
C PHE A 98 6.91 10.64 -3.66
N GLN A 99 7.89 9.77 -3.87
CA GLN A 99 9.00 10.04 -4.77
C GLN A 99 8.53 10.12 -6.23
N ASP A 100 7.71 9.16 -6.69
CA ASP A 100 7.13 9.17 -8.02
C ASP A 100 6.28 10.44 -8.25
N LEU A 101 5.54 10.86 -7.23
CA LEU A 101 4.75 12.09 -7.26
C LEU A 101 5.65 13.34 -7.33
N ALA A 102 6.74 13.40 -6.56
CA ALA A 102 7.69 14.49 -6.63
C ALA A 102 8.31 14.61 -8.03
N GLU A 103 8.69 13.49 -8.64
CA GLU A 103 9.22 13.45 -10.02
C GLU A 103 8.21 13.98 -11.05
N GLN A 104 6.91 13.62 -10.91
CA GLN A 104 5.84 14.14 -11.78
C GLN A 104 5.70 15.66 -11.71
N TYR A 105 5.96 16.27 -10.55
CA TYR A 105 5.96 17.72 -10.35
C TYR A 105 7.31 18.39 -10.60
N GLY A 106 8.31 17.66 -11.12
CA GLY A 106 9.65 18.20 -11.38
C GLY A 106 10.43 18.52 -10.11
N LEU A 107 10.07 17.94 -8.98
CA LEU A 107 10.77 18.10 -7.71
C LEU A 107 11.82 17.01 -7.52
N PRO A 108 12.96 17.30 -6.87
CA PRO A 108 14.03 16.31 -6.71
C PRO A 108 13.66 15.13 -5.81
N GLY A 109 12.75 15.32 -4.87
CA GLY A 109 12.41 14.30 -3.87
C GLY A 109 13.62 13.79 -3.08
N MET A 110 13.56 12.52 -2.67
CA MET A 110 14.62 11.80 -1.94
C MET A 110 14.81 10.39 -2.51
N PRO A 111 15.29 10.23 -3.76
CA PRO A 111 15.28 8.94 -4.46
C PRO A 111 16.19 7.87 -3.82
N GLY A 112 17.17 8.27 -3.03
CA GLY A 112 18.08 7.38 -2.30
C GLY A 112 17.57 7.00 -0.90
N TYR A 113 16.43 7.53 -0.45
CA TYR A 113 15.92 7.28 0.89
C TYR A 113 14.90 6.13 0.88
N LEU A 114 14.91 5.28 1.92
CA LEU A 114 14.04 4.12 2.09
C LEU A 114 13.96 3.21 0.84
N ARG A 115 15.09 3.01 0.19
CA ARG A 115 15.16 2.04 -0.92
C ARG A 115 14.85 0.64 -0.38
N ARG A 116 14.15 -0.15 -1.17
CA ARG A 116 13.71 -1.51 -0.83
C ARG A 116 14.81 -2.36 -0.19
N ASP A 117 15.94 -2.48 -0.89
CA ASP A 117 17.04 -3.36 -0.46
C ASP A 117 17.74 -2.83 0.79
N ASP A 118 17.86 -1.50 0.92
CA ASP A 118 18.46 -0.86 2.10
C ASP A 118 17.57 -1.05 3.34
N VAL A 119 16.26 -0.92 3.19
CA VAL A 119 15.29 -1.17 4.27
C VAL A 119 15.31 -2.64 4.68
N ALA A 120 15.29 -3.57 3.72
CA ALA A 120 15.33 -5.00 3.99
C ALA A 120 16.61 -5.40 4.73
N ALA A 121 17.78 -4.95 4.24
CA ALA A 121 19.07 -5.25 4.86
C ALA A 121 19.21 -4.64 6.27
N THR A 122 18.73 -3.40 6.46
CA THR A 122 18.73 -2.73 7.76
C THR A 122 17.83 -3.48 8.74
N TYR A 123 16.62 -3.85 8.31
CA TYR A 123 15.67 -4.58 9.15
C TYR A 123 16.23 -5.95 9.56
N GLU A 124 16.83 -6.68 8.62
CA GLU A 124 17.48 -7.96 8.89
C GLU A 124 18.63 -7.82 9.89
N SER A 125 19.50 -6.82 9.69
CA SER A 125 20.62 -6.54 10.59
C SER A 125 20.17 -6.25 12.03
N MET A 126 19.06 -5.54 12.20
CA MET A 126 18.57 -5.14 13.51
C MET A 126 17.71 -6.20 14.20
N SER A 127 16.94 -6.97 13.45
CA SER A 127 15.95 -7.91 13.98
C SER A 127 16.34 -9.38 13.87
N GLY A 128 17.32 -9.71 13.04
CA GLY A 128 17.68 -11.09 12.66
C GLY A 128 16.63 -11.76 11.75
N HIS A 129 15.68 -11.00 11.22
CA HIS A 129 14.63 -11.51 10.33
C HIS A 129 14.87 -11.08 8.88
N THR A 130 15.04 -12.04 7.99
CA THR A 130 15.16 -11.80 6.56
C THR A 130 13.76 -11.57 5.98
N ALA A 131 13.50 -10.38 5.44
CA ALA A 131 12.25 -10.06 4.77
C ALA A 131 12.13 -10.87 3.47
N ARG A 132 10.97 -11.51 3.27
CA ARG A 132 10.72 -12.42 2.14
C ARG A 132 9.55 -11.94 1.30
N ASN A 133 9.51 -12.39 0.05
CA ASN A 133 8.39 -12.12 -0.86
C ASN A 133 8.03 -10.62 -0.98
N LEU A 134 9.04 -9.73 -0.86
CA LEU A 134 8.81 -8.29 -0.82
C LEU A 134 8.07 -7.76 -2.06
N ASP A 135 8.25 -8.36 -3.24
CA ASP A 135 7.51 -7.95 -4.45
C ASP A 135 6.01 -8.15 -4.26
N TRP A 136 5.62 -9.26 -3.65
CA TRP A 136 4.22 -9.54 -3.32
C TRP A 136 3.66 -8.52 -2.31
N TYR A 137 4.41 -8.27 -1.23
CA TYR A 137 3.95 -7.32 -0.18
C TYR A 137 3.93 -5.87 -0.68
N LEU A 138 4.83 -5.50 -1.59
CA LEU A 138 4.85 -4.17 -2.21
C LEU A 138 3.67 -3.99 -3.17
N MET A 139 3.34 -5.01 -3.98
CA MET A 139 2.12 -5.05 -4.78
C MET A 139 0.89 -4.92 -3.89
N TYR A 140 0.87 -5.64 -2.76
CA TYR A 140 -0.22 -5.56 -1.80
C TYR A 140 -0.32 -4.17 -1.13
N ALA A 141 0.79 -3.53 -0.81
CA ALA A 141 0.81 -2.15 -0.31
C ALA A 141 0.23 -1.17 -1.35
N ALA A 142 0.61 -1.32 -2.63
CA ALA A 142 0.06 -0.53 -3.73
C ALA A 142 -1.46 -0.72 -3.86
N LEU A 143 -1.95 -1.96 -3.79
CA LEU A 143 -3.38 -2.27 -3.77
C LEU A 143 -4.13 -1.55 -2.64
N ARG A 144 -3.65 -1.69 -1.40
CA ARG A 144 -4.26 -1.07 -0.22
C ARG A 144 -4.36 0.44 -0.39
N HIS A 145 -3.27 1.07 -0.78
CA HIS A 145 -3.23 2.51 -1.04
C HIS A 145 -4.18 2.90 -2.19
N GLY A 146 -4.28 2.09 -3.24
CA GLY A 146 -5.20 2.30 -4.35
C GLY A 146 -6.67 2.35 -3.91
N ILE A 147 -7.08 1.43 -3.04
CA ILE A 147 -8.44 1.40 -2.48
C ILE A 147 -8.71 2.66 -1.64
N VAL A 148 -7.76 3.08 -0.80
CA VAL A 148 -7.86 4.31 0.01
C VAL A 148 -7.96 5.54 -0.88
N MET A 149 -7.12 5.65 -1.91
CA MET A 149 -7.15 6.78 -2.86
C MET A 149 -8.47 6.84 -3.64
N THR A 150 -9.00 5.69 -4.04
CA THR A 150 -10.32 5.60 -4.66
C THR A 150 -11.40 6.16 -3.74
N ARG A 151 -11.40 5.79 -2.46
CA ARG A 151 -12.37 6.31 -1.49
C ARG A 151 -12.26 7.83 -1.32
N THR A 152 -11.05 8.35 -1.27
CA THR A 152 -10.78 9.80 -1.19
C THR A 152 -11.30 10.52 -2.44
N ALA A 153 -11.01 9.97 -3.63
CA ALA A 153 -11.45 10.55 -4.89
C ALA A 153 -12.98 10.54 -5.05
N GLN A 154 -13.65 9.44 -4.66
CA GLN A 154 -15.12 9.38 -4.63
C GLN A 154 -15.73 10.44 -3.71
N ARG A 155 -15.11 10.69 -2.56
CA ARG A 155 -15.56 11.75 -1.65
C ARG A 155 -15.50 13.11 -2.35
N SER A 156 -14.41 13.42 -3.06
CA SER A 156 -14.28 14.66 -3.83
C SER A 156 -15.34 14.75 -4.94
N VAL A 157 -15.65 13.64 -5.62
CA VAL A 157 -16.78 13.60 -6.60
C VAL A 157 -18.12 13.87 -5.91
N HIS A 158 -18.38 13.23 -4.77
CA HIS A 158 -19.63 13.40 -4.02
C HIS A 158 -19.85 14.86 -3.58
N PHE A 159 -18.80 15.56 -3.19
CA PHE A 159 -18.88 16.97 -2.79
C PHE A 159 -18.74 17.96 -3.96
N GLY A 160 -18.68 17.48 -5.20
CA GLY A 160 -18.58 18.32 -6.39
C GLY A 160 -17.23 19.02 -6.58
N GLU A 161 -16.18 18.53 -5.90
CA GLU A 161 -14.80 19.06 -6.02
C GLU A 161 -14.12 18.58 -7.32
N ARG A 162 -14.61 17.49 -7.89
CA ARG A 162 -14.19 16.93 -9.18
C ARG A 162 -15.32 16.16 -9.84
N GLU A 163 -15.24 15.99 -11.15
CA GLU A 163 -16.12 15.09 -11.89
C GLU A 163 -15.64 13.64 -11.82
N MET A 164 -16.60 12.71 -11.98
CA MET A 164 -16.28 11.29 -12.13
C MET A 164 -15.58 11.09 -13.48
N PRO A 165 -14.38 10.49 -13.53
CA PRO A 165 -13.70 10.23 -14.80
C PRO A 165 -14.43 9.17 -15.62
N ASP A 166 -14.27 9.23 -16.95
CA ASP A 166 -14.81 8.22 -17.87
C ASP A 166 -14.15 6.85 -17.64
N ASP A 167 -12.87 6.84 -17.33
CA ASP A 167 -12.12 5.64 -16.90
C ASP A 167 -12.01 5.62 -15.37
N PRO A 168 -12.73 4.73 -14.67
CA PRO A 168 -12.67 4.66 -13.20
C PRO A 168 -11.28 4.40 -12.63
N ASP A 169 -10.37 3.77 -13.37
CA ASP A 169 -8.99 3.52 -12.92
C ASP A 169 -8.20 4.83 -12.73
N GLU A 170 -8.66 5.97 -13.27
CA GLU A 170 -8.08 7.29 -12.98
C GLU A 170 -8.32 7.77 -11.54
N LEU A 171 -9.20 7.10 -10.80
CA LEU A 171 -9.35 7.33 -9.34
C LEU A 171 -8.16 6.78 -8.55
N VAL A 172 -7.38 5.87 -9.14
CA VAL A 172 -6.15 5.31 -8.55
C VAL A 172 -4.95 6.16 -8.97
N MET A 173 -4.54 7.10 -8.11
CA MET A 173 -3.50 8.10 -8.41
C MET A 173 -2.19 7.47 -8.91
N HIS A 174 -1.83 6.29 -8.44
CA HIS A 174 -0.60 5.56 -8.82
C HIS A 174 -0.88 4.37 -9.75
N ARG A 175 -1.91 4.45 -10.58
CA ARG A 175 -2.24 3.44 -11.59
C ARG A 175 -1.02 3.00 -12.40
N ALA A 176 -0.25 3.94 -12.95
CA ALA A 176 0.93 3.65 -13.75
C ALA A 176 2.01 2.87 -12.98
N THR A 177 2.10 3.06 -11.67
CA THR A 177 2.98 2.27 -10.80
C THR A 177 2.50 0.83 -10.71
N ILE A 178 1.20 0.62 -10.45
CA ILE A 178 0.62 -0.73 -10.40
C ILE A 178 0.77 -1.44 -11.75
N GLU A 179 0.52 -0.76 -12.87
CA GLU A 179 0.69 -1.32 -14.21
C GLU A 179 2.14 -1.80 -14.45
N ARG A 180 3.15 -1.01 -14.04
CA ARG A 180 4.56 -1.41 -14.12
C ARG A 180 4.89 -2.57 -13.18
N MET A 181 4.30 -2.62 -11.99
CA MET A 181 4.45 -3.74 -11.06
C MET A 181 3.88 -5.02 -11.65
N LEU A 182 2.67 -4.99 -12.21
CA LEU A 182 2.02 -6.13 -12.88
C LEU A 182 2.85 -6.62 -14.09
N ALA A 183 3.49 -5.71 -14.80
CA ALA A 183 4.39 -6.02 -15.91
C ALA A 183 5.79 -6.48 -15.47
N GLY A 184 6.12 -6.47 -14.16
CA GLY A 184 7.45 -6.82 -13.65
C GLY A 184 8.55 -5.83 -14.02
N THR A 185 8.22 -4.58 -14.31
CA THR A 185 9.15 -3.54 -14.79
C THR A 185 9.34 -2.38 -13.82
N TYR A 186 8.82 -2.47 -12.62
CA TYR A 186 8.84 -1.36 -11.66
C TYR A 186 10.10 -1.33 -10.79
N TRP A 187 10.68 -2.48 -10.46
CA TRP A 187 11.81 -2.63 -9.52
C TRP A 187 13.15 -2.67 -10.21
#